data_949f2dded0eb3bf126d4548e94bd6312
#
_entry.id   949f2dded0eb3bf126d4548e94bd6312
#
_cell.length_a   1.000
_cell.length_b   1.000
_cell.length_c   1.000
_cell.angle_alpha   90.00
_cell.angle_beta   90.00
_cell.angle_gamma   90.00
#
_symmetry.space_group_name_H-M   'P 1'
#
loop_
_entity.id
_entity.type
_entity.pdbx_description
1 polymer ?
#
loop_
_entity_poly.entity_id
_entity_poly.type
_entity_poly.pdbx_seq_one_letter_code
_entity_poly.pdbx_strand_id
1 'polypeptide(L)'
;MDDSEAFVTEVCLHYFGNEMTQSEIATQMGVTRLRVNQAIQHAKTNGIIKVQIDTPFIVRFEKQQRLKDALGLKRTCIAPVNENDYSYHRATGAALASFMNERLREKAWKSIGVSWGITLDFAIQNLTKQAHPLLEIVSILPNLE
;
A
#
# COMPACT_ATOMS: atom_id res chain seq x y z
N MET A 1 -15.28 -31.78 7.58
CA MET A 1 -14.19 -32.74 7.46
C MET A 1 -13.07 -32.19 8.33
N ASP A 2 -12.84 -32.87 9.45
CA ASP A 2 -11.87 -32.38 10.42
C ASP A 2 -10.48 -32.80 9.92
N ASP A 3 -9.77 -31.85 9.30
CA ASP A 3 -8.39 -32.11 8.91
C ASP A 3 -7.55 -32.23 10.15
N SER A 4 -6.90 -33.38 10.34
CA SER A 4 -6.04 -33.60 11.50
C SER A 4 -4.99 -32.51 11.60
N GLU A 5 -4.66 -32.08 12.81
CA GLU A 5 -3.64 -31.04 13.06
C GLU A 5 -2.31 -31.40 12.39
N ALA A 6 -1.99 -32.70 12.30
CA ALA A 6 -0.82 -33.20 11.58
C ALA A 6 -0.86 -32.87 10.07
N PHE A 7 -1.99 -33.09 9.40
CA PHE A 7 -2.17 -32.76 7.98
C PHE A 7 -2.01 -31.24 7.75
N VAL A 8 -2.65 -30.44 8.60
CA VAL A 8 -2.57 -28.97 8.51
C VAL A 8 -1.12 -28.50 8.70
N THR A 9 -0.41 -29.09 9.67
CA THR A 9 1.00 -28.76 9.94
C THR A 9 1.89 -29.11 8.76
N GLU A 10 1.71 -30.30 8.17
CA GLU A 10 2.50 -30.75 7.02
C GLU A 10 2.29 -29.86 5.81
N VAL A 11 1.04 -29.51 5.49
CA VAL A 11 0.72 -28.54 4.42
C VAL A 11 1.42 -27.21 4.67
N CYS A 12 1.41 -26.74 5.90
CA CYS A 12 2.04 -25.47 6.27
C CYS A 12 3.56 -25.51 6.15
N LEU A 13 4.20 -26.60 6.54
CA LEU A 13 5.64 -26.78 6.37
C LEU A 13 6.05 -26.78 4.90
N HIS A 14 5.28 -27.44 4.05
CA HIS A 14 5.53 -27.42 2.59
C HIS A 14 5.33 -26.02 2.00
N TYR A 15 4.26 -25.33 2.39
CA TYR A 15 3.93 -24.03 1.81
C TYR A 15 4.85 -22.89 2.29
N PHE A 16 5.09 -22.79 3.59
CA PHE A 16 5.85 -21.69 4.17
C PHE A 16 7.33 -22.02 4.44
N GLY A 17 7.64 -23.29 4.67
CA GLY A 17 9.00 -23.73 4.95
C GLY A 17 9.77 -24.13 3.67
N ASN A 18 9.11 -24.83 2.77
CA ASN A 18 9.72 -25.33 1.53
C ASN A 18 9.34 -24.52 0.27
N GLU A 19 8.59 -23.42 0.46
CA GLU A 19 8.16 -22.49 -0.62
C GLU A 19 7.40 -23.16 -1.77
N MET A 20 6.78 -24.32 -1.52
CA MET A 20 6.01 -25.05 -2.52
C MET A 20 4.69 -24.35 -2.85
N THR A 21 4.28 -24.41 -4.09
CA THR A 21 2.95 -23.94 -4.52
C THR A 21 1.85 -24.89 -4.02
N GLN A 22 0.63 -24.37 -3.86
CA GLN A 22 -0.52 -25.18 -3.46
C GLN A 22 -0.79 -26.36 -4.42
N SER A 23 -0.43 -26.22 -5.71
CA SER A 23 -0.61 -27.26 -6.70
C SER A 23 0.42 -28.39 -6.55
N GLU A 24 1.67 -28.06 -6.27
CA GLU A 24 2.73 -29.03 -5.98
C GLU A 24 2.42 -29.82 -4.71
N ILE A 25 2.00 -29.12 -3.63
CA ILE A 25 1.59 -29.77 -2.38
C ILE A 25 0.42 -30.71 -2.62
N ALA A 26 -0.59 -30.28 -3.38
CA ALA A 26 -1.76 -31.11 -3.71
C ALA A 26 -1.34 -32.39 -4.43
N THR A 27 -0.42 -32.29 -5.39
CA THR A 27 0.11 -33.43 -6.14
C THR A 27 0.93 -34.34 -5.24
N GLN A 28 1.82 -33.80 -4.43
CA GLN A 28 2.69 -34.59 -3.55
C GLN A 28 1.92 -35.36 -2.47
N MET A 29 0.91 -34.69 -1.88
CA MET A 29 0.11 -35.27 -0.80
C MET A 29 -1.11 -36.06 -1.29
N GLY A 30 -1.35 -36.14 -2.61
CA GLY A 30 -2.48 -36.88 -3.18
C GLY A 30 -3.85 -36.27 -2.81
N VAL A 31 -3.92 -34.97 -2.64
CA VAL A 31 -5.14 -34.23 -2.25
C VAL A 31 -5.51 -33.17 -3.29
N THR A 32 -6.69 -32.57 -3.16
CA THR A 32 -7.08 -31.47 -4.05
C THR A 32 -6.43 -30.16 -3.61
N ARG A 33 -6.16 -29.24 -4.57
CA ARG A 33 -5.68 -27.89 -4.28
C ARG A 33 -6.62 -27.12 -3.35
N LEU A 34 -7.93 -27.37 -3.47
CA LEU A 34 -8.93 -26.76 -2.58
C LEU A 34 -8.68 -27.17 -1.12
N ARG A 35 -8.40 -28.47 -0.88
CA ARG A 35 -8.10 -28.98 0.46
C ARG A 35 -6.83 -28.39 1.03
N VAL A 36 -5.78 -28.23 0.23
CA VAL A 36 -4.55 -27.52 0.63
C VAL A 36 -4.84 -26.07 1.04
N ASN A 37 -5.64 -25.34 0.24
CA ASN A 37 -6.03 -23.98 0.56
C ASN A 37 -6.84 -23.90 1.87
N GLN A 38 -7.78 -24.81 2.07
CA GLN A 38 -8.57 -24.88 3.30
C GLN A 38 -7.70 -25.12 4.53
N ALA A 39 -6.72 -26.03 4.45
CA ALA A 39 -5.76 -26.29 5.52
C ALA A 39 -4.93 -25.03 5.87
N ILE A 40 -4.45 -24.29 4.86
CA ILE A 40 -3.70 -23.03 5.07
C ILE A 40 -4.59 -21.98 5.75
N GLN A 41 -5.85 -21.84 5.33
CA GLN A 41 -6.79 -20.89 5.95
C GLN A 41 -7.11 -21.30 7.40
N HIS A 42 -7.34 -22.60 7.64
CA HIS A 42 -7.54 -23.15 8.98
C HIS A 42 -6.35 -22.85 9.90
N ALA A 43 -5.12 -23.07 9.42
CA ALA A 43 -3.90 -22.79 10.17
C ALA A 43 -3.78 -21.30 10.56
N LYS A 44 -4.15 -20.38 9.66
CA LYS A 44 -4.16 -18.94 9.95
C LYS A 44 -5.23 -18.57 10.97
N THR A 45 -6.44 -19.07 10.79
CA THR A 45 -7.57 -18.73 11.66
C THR A 45 -7.39 -19.24 13.08
N ASN A 46 -6.80 -20.44 13.24
CA ASN A 46 -6.58 -21.07 14.55
C ASN A 46 -5.20 -20.75 15.16
N GLY A 47 -4.42 -19.86 14.54
CA GLY A 47 -3.15 -19.39 15.09
C GLY A 47 -2.02 -20.44 15.06
N ILE A 48 -2.18 -21.54 14.31
CA ILE A 48 -1.12 -22.53 14.04
C ILE A 48 0.03 -21.85 13.29
N ILE A 49 -0.32 -20.93 12.39
CA ILE A 49 0.63 -20.05 11.72
C ILE A 49 0.41 -18.61 12.16
N LYS A 50 1.50 -17.96 12.54
CA LYS A 50 1.56 -16.52 12.81
C LYS A 50 2.43 -15.85 11.76
N VAL A 51 1.85 -14.93 10.99
CA VAL A 51 2.61 -14.10 10.04
C VAL A 51 2.97 -12.81 10.76
N GLN A 52 4.27 -12.60 10.96
CA GLN A 52 4.80 -11.36 11.50
C GLN A 52 5.44 -10.56 10.35
N ILE A 53 5.02 -9.32 10.18
CA ILE A 53 5.63 -8.39 9.23
C ILE A 53 6.49 -7.44 10.05
N ASP A 54 7.80 -7.63 10.00
CA ASP A 54 8.77 -6.80 10.72
C ASP A 54 9.35 -5.75 9.78
N THR A 55 8.68 -4.61 9.72
CA THR A 55 9.11 -3.45 8.93
C THR A 55 8.63 -2.15 9.58
N PRO A 56 9.48 -1.10 9.59
CA PRO A 56 9.07 0.21 10.13
C PRO A 56 7.92 0.85 9.35
N PHE A 57 7.61 0.34 8.16
CA PHE A 57 6.50 0.83 7.33
C PHE A 57 5.12 0.31 7.79
N ILE A 58 5.05 -0.76 8.60
CA ILE A 58 3.76 -1.34 9.02
C ILE A 58 2.94 -0.33 9.83
N VAL A 59 3.58 0.38 10.76
CA VAL A 59 2.91 1.38 11.60
C VAL A 59 2.32 2.52 10.76
N ARG A 60 3.01 2.92 9.68
CA ARG A 60 2.52 3.93 8.74
C ARG A 60 1.31 3.41 7.98
N PHE A 61 1.38 2.19 7.47
CA PHE A 61 0.29 1.55 6.75
C PHE A 61 -0.97 1.42 7.61
N GLU A 62 -0.84 0.94 8.85
CA GLU A 62 -1.96 0.84 9.79
C GLU A 62 -2.59 2.20 10.10
N LYS A 63 -1.77 3.23 10.34
CA LYS A 63 -2.26 4.61 10.55
C LYS A 63 -3.01 5.13 9.32
N GLN A 64 -2.51 4.87 8.11
CA GLN A 64 -3.18 5.24 6.87
C GLN A 64 -4.55 4.57 6.74
N GLN A 65 -4.65 3.27 7.01
CA GLN A 65 -5.92 2.56 6.96
C GLN A 65 -6.92 3.11 8.00
N ARG A 66 -6.49 3.27 9.25
CA ARG A 66 -7.33 3.85 10.31
C ARG A 66 -7.86 5.23 9.93
N LEU A 67 -7.01 6.10 9.37
CA LEU A 67 -7.41 7.45 8.95
C LEU A 67 -8.37 7.39 7.76
N LYS A 68 -8.11 6.52 6.79
CA LYS A 68 -8.97 6.28 5.63
C LYS A 68 -10.38 5.85 6.07
N ASP A 69 -10.45 4.87 6.97
CA ASP A 69 -11.72 4.31 7.44
C ASP A 69 -12.49 5.33 8.30
N ALA A 70 -11.81 6.02 9.20
CA ALA A 70 -12.43 7.01 10.09
C ALA A 70 -13.02 8.22 9.35
N LEU A 71 -12.41 8.62 8.24
CA LEU A 71 -12.81 9.80 7.46
C LEU A 71 -13.54 9.46 6.15
N GLY A 72 -13.78 8.18 5.85
CA GLY A 72 -14.41 7.74 4.61
C GLY A 72 -13.61 8.12 3.34
N LEU A 73 -12.29 8.22 3.44
CA LEU A 73 -11.44 8.66 2.34
C LEU A 73 -11.12 7.51 1.37
N LYS A 74 -11.03 7.81 0.09
CA LYS A 74 -10.60 6.82 -0.91
C LYS A 74 -9.11 6.46 -0.77
N ARG A 75 -8.29 7.43 -0.36
CA ARG A 75 -6.84 7.27 -0.18
C ARG A 75 -6.33 8.23 0.88
N THR A 76 -5.34 7.78 1.62
CA THR A 76 -4.58 8.59 2.58
C THR A 76 -3.09 8.37 2.34
N CYS A 77 -2.29 9.37 2.64
CA CYS A 77 -0.84 9.29 2.58
C CYS A 77 -0.24 9.93 3.83
N ILE A 78 0.53 9.18 4.60
CA ILE A 78 1.21 9.69 5.79
C ILE A 78 2.69 9.84 5.46
N ALA A 79 3.18 11.08 5.52
CA ALA A 79 4.59 11.38 5.36
C ALA A 79 5.34 11.21 6.70
N PRO A 80 6.56 10.65 6.71
CA PRO A 80 7.40 10.64 7.90
C PRO A 80 7.90 12.06 8.15
N VAL A 81 7.72 12.56 9.36
CA VAL A 81 8.18 13.90 9.77
C VAL A 81 9.20 13.72 10.88
N ASN A 82 10.35 14.39 10.75
CA ASN A 82 11.29 14.61 11.85
C ASN A 82 10.95 15.93 12.53
N GLU A 83 11.37 16.13 13.78
CA GLU A 83 10.92 17.18 14.68
C GLU A 83 11.24 18.66 14.27
N ASN A 84 11.82 18.88 13.09
CA ASN A 84 12.13 20.23 12.60
C ASN A 84 11.01 20.79 11.72
N ASP A 85 10.57 22.03 11.95
CA ASP A 85 9.47 22.70 11.24
C ASP A 85 9.57 22.69 9.71
N TYR A 86 10.76 22.72 9.15
CA TYR A 86 10.99 22.65 7.69
C TYR A 86 10.86 21.23 7.12
N SER A 87 11.02 20.22 7.96
CA SER A 87 11.03 18.81 7.50
C SER A 87 9.63 18.32 7.13
N TYR A 88 8.56 18.86 7.75
CA TYR A 88 7.21 18.43 7.44
C TYR A 88 6.75 18.91 6.04
N HIS A 89 7.09 20.13 5.64
CA HIS A 89 6.80 20.64 4.28
C HIS A 89 7.50 19.80 3.21
N ARG A 90 8.77 19.47 3.42
CA ARG A 90 9.55 18.63 2.52
C ARG A 90 8.97 17.21 2.43
N ALA A 91 8.69 16.58 3.56
CA ALA A 91 8.14 15.23 3.62
C ALA A 91 6.73 15.15 3.00
N THR A 92 5.89 16.12 3.31
CA THR A 92 4.53 16.21 2.75
C THR A 92 4.56 16.52 1.26
N GLY A 93 5.45 17.41 0.81
CA GLY A 93 5.66 17.73 -0.59
C GLY A 93 6.14 16.51 -1.40
N ALA A 94 7.09 15.75 -0.87
CA ALA A 94 7.57 14.52 -1.50
C ALA A 94 6.44 13.45 -1.59
N ALA A 95 5.63 13.30 -0.55
CA ALA A 95 4.49 12.39 -0.55
C ALA A 95 3.42 12.82 -1.56
N LEU A 96 3.14 14.12 -1.65
CA LEU A 96 2.24 14.69 -2.66
C LEU A 96 2.77 14.46 -4.07
N ALA A 97 4.06 14.69 -4.31
CA ALA A 97 4.69 14.44 -5.60
C ALA A 97 4.60 12.97 -6.02
N SER A 98 4.82 12.04 -5.09
CA SER A 98 4.67 10.60 -5.34
C SER A 98 3.25 10.25 -5.80
N PHE A 99 2.24 10.78 -5.12
CA PHE A 99 0.84 10.61 -5.49
C PHE A 99 0.53 11.23 -6.86
N MET A 100 0.99 12.46 -7.10
CA MET A 100 0.79 13.15 -8.38
C MET A 100 1.46 12.41 -9.53
N ASN A 101 2.70 11.94 -9.35
CA ASN A 101 3.43 11.17 -10.37
C ASN A 101 2.70 9.89 -10.79
N GLU A 102 2.06 9.20 -9.84
CA GLU A 102 1.23 8.03 -10.13
C GLU A 102 0.00 8.42 -10.96
N ARG A 103 -0.75 9.44 -10.50
CA ARG A 103 -1.99 9.89 -11.18
C ARG A 103 -1.71 10.49 -12.56
N LEU A 104 -0.60 11.20 -12.72
CA LEU A 104 -0.19 11.74 -14.01
C LEU A 104 0.19 10.64 -15.00
N ARG A 105 0.89 9.58 -14.56
CA ARG A 105 1.19 8.41 -15.40
C ARG A 105 -0.07 7.70 -15.89
N GLU A 106 -1.08 7.60 -15.04
CA GLU A 106 -2.38 7.01 -15.37
C GLU A 106 -3.22 7.93 -16.26
N LYS A 107 -2.78 9.17 -16.54
CA LYS A 107 -3.54 10.21 -17.21
C LYS A 107 -4.93 10.43 -16.60
N ALA A 108 -5.00 10.32 -15.27
CA ALA A 108 -6.25 10.31 -14.52
C ALA A 108 -6.92 11.69 -14.45
N TRP A 109 -6.17 12.76 -14.73
CA TRP A 109 -6.64 14.16 -14.65
C TRP A 109 -6.61 14.85 -16.00
N LYS A 110 -7.60 15.67 -16.24
CA LYS A 110 -7.68 16.58 -17.40
C LYS A 110 -7.20 17.98 -17.03
N SER A 111 -7.43 18.38 -15.78
CA SER A 111 -7.00 19.68 -15.27
C SER A 111 -6.55 19.56 -13.80
N ILE A 112 -5.61 20.41 -13.42
CA ILE A 112 -5.12 20.52 -12.05
C ILE A 112 -5.12 22.00 -11.67
N GLY A 113 -5.80 22.32 -10.55
CA GLY A 113 -5.70 23.64 -9.92
C GLY A 113 -4.50 23.67 -8.99
N VAL A 114 -3.63 24.68 -9.15
CA VAL A 114 -2.44 24.87 -8.33
C VAL A 114 -2.46 26.25 -7.70
N SER A 115 -2.24 26.30 -6.38
CA SER A 115 -2.04 27.54 -5.64
C SER A 115 -0.54 27.72 -5.31
N TRP A 116 -0.21 28.64 -4.45
CA TRP A 116 1.16 28.86 -3.98
C TRP A 116 1.36 28.26 -2.57
N GLY A 117 2.60 27.96 -2.22
CA GLY A 117 2.94 27.50 -0.87
C GLY A 117 4.20 26.63 -0.83
N ILE A 118 4.89 26.64 0.29
CA ILE A 118 6.16 25.95 0.50
C ILE A 118 6.01 24.42 0.23
N THR A 119 4.93 23.83 0.71
CA THR A 119 4.66 22.40 0.49
C THR A 119 4.49 22.06 -1.00
N LEU A 120 3.81 22.94 -1.74
CA LEU A 120 3.63 22.77 -3.20
C LEU A 120 4.95 22.95 -3.95
N ASP A 121 5.79 23.90 -3.52
CA ASP A 121 7.12 24.07 -4.10
C ASP A 121 7.95 22.78 -3.96
N PHE A 122 8.00 22.19 -2.76
CA PHE A 122 8.64 20.90 -2.56
C PHE A 122 8.00 19.77 -3.38
N ALA A 123 6.70 19.79 -3.57
CA ALA A 123 6.04 18.81 -4.43
C ALA A 123 6.48 18.96 -5.89
N ILE A 124 6.50 20.17 -6.41
CA ILE A 124 6.92 20.48 -7.79
C ILE A 124 8.36 20.06 -8.04
N GLN A 125 9.27 20.35 -7.11
CA GLN A 125 10.69 19.95 -7.20
C GLN A 125 10.89 18.43 -7.27
N ASN A 126 9.95 17.65 -6.72
CA ASN A 126 9.98 16.18 -6.71
C ASN A 126 9.11 15.55 -7.81
N LEU A 127 8.48 16.35 -8.69
CA LEU A 127 7.75 15.79 -9.82
C LEU A 127 8.70 15.28 -10.89
N THR A 128 8.37 14.10 -11.43
CA THR A 128 9.07 13.54 -12.58
C THR A 128 8.55 14.18 -13.87
N LYS A 129 9.43 14.53 -14.78
CA LYS A 129 9.03 15.02 -16.10
C LYS A 129 8.21 13.95 -16.81
N GLN A 130 6.99 14.30 -17.20
CA GLN A 130 6.06 13.42 -17.91
C GLN A 130 5.39 14.19 -19.04
N ALA A 131 5.23 13.53 -20.21
CA ALA A 131 4.48 14.10 -21.31
C ALA A 131 2.98 13.90 -21.07
N HIS A 132 2.27 14.98 -20.81
CA HIS A 132 0.81 14.99 -20.66
C HIS A 132 0.20 16.15 -21.47
N PRO A 133 0.15 16.03 -22.80
CA PRO A 133 -0.19 17.15 -23.71
C PRO A 133 -1.62 17.69 -23.53
N LEU A 134 -2.51 16.94 -22.90
CA LEU A 134 -3.91 17.33 -22.67
C LEU A 134 -4.18 17.79 -21.22
N LEU A 135 -3.14 17.94 -20.39
CA LEU A 135 -3.30 18.40 -19.02
C LEU A 135 -3.33 19.92 -18.98
N GLU A 136 -4.41 20.48 -18.49
CA GLU A 136 -4.52 21.91 -18.19
C GLU A 136 -4.06 22.19 -16.77
N ILE A 137 -3.20 23.18 -16.58
CA ILE A 137 -2.79 23.66 -15.26
C ILE A 137 -3.41 25.03 -15.04
N VAL A 138 -4.27 25.12 -14.04
CA VAL A 138 -4.96 26.35 -13.66
C VAL A 138 -4.35 26.91 -12.38
N SER A 139 -3.85 28.13 -12.45
CA SER A 139 -3.38 28.82 -11.25
C SER A 139 -4.56 29.36 -10.46
N ILE A 140 -4.66 28.94 -9.19
CA ILE A 140 -5.64 29.44 -8.23
C ILE A 140 -4.94 30.51 -7.38
N LEU A 141 -4.92 31.73 -7.85
CA LEU A 141 -4.42 32.88 -7.06
C LEU A 141 -5.60 33.46 -6.26
N PRO A 142 -5.41 33.77 -4.97
CA PRO A 142 -6.38 34.59 -4.28
C PRO A 142 -6.42 35.97 -4.97
N ASN A 143 -7.62 36.48 -5.22
CA ASN A 143 -7.77 37.87 -5.66
C ASN A 143 -7.15 38.73 -4.55
N LEU A 144 -6.04 39.38 -4.86
CA LEU A 144 -5.49 40.44 -4.02
C LEU A 144 -6.32 41.70 -4.37
N GLU A 145 -7.40 41.93 -3.62
CA GLU A 145 -8.02 43.25 -3.50
C GLU A 145 -7.20 44.15 -2.58
#